data_d95001b2ce40e3678a9c26497d88a387
#
_entry.id   d95001b2ce40e3678a9c26497d88a387
#
_cell.length_a   1.000
_cell.length_b   1.000
_cell.length_c   1.000
_cell.angle_alpha   90.00
_cell.angle_beta   90.00
_cell.angle_gamma   90.00
#
_symmetry.space_group_name_H-M   'P 1'
#
loop_
_entity.id
_entity.type
_entity.pdbx_description
1 polymer ?
#
loop_
_entity_poly.entity_id
_entity_poly.type
_entity_poly.pdbx_seq_one_letter_code
_entity_poly.pdbx_strand_id
1 'polypeptide(L)'
;MAKVAIVYHSGFGHTKVQAEAVHRGASRVKNVEAVLIPIEEYETHWEALDRADAIVMGAPTYMAGASAQFKAFLDATSSRWAEQRWKDKLAAGFTNSAGHNGDKLNTLQQFNLFAMQHGMIWVGLGLLPGNHTSQGSPEDLNRLAGFLGAMAQSNADQPAELVPPPSDRATAEHLGKRVAEAALKWRTGTQAQWGQHASDTRVGVGA
;
A
#
# COMPACT_ATOMS: atom_id res chain seq x y z
N MET A 1 12.67 13.85 -3.62
CA MET A 1 12.38 12.42 -3.63
C MET A 1 10.98 12.21 -3.06
N ALA A 2 10.16 11.31 -3.63
CA ALA A 2 8.91 10.90 -3.00
C ALA A 2 9.18 9.89 -1.90
N LYS A 3 8.33 9.86 -0.87
CA LYS A 3 8.46 8.97 0.29
C LYS A 3 7.28 8.01 0.34
N VAL A 4 7.57 6.72 0.45
CA VAL A 4 6.58 5.65 0.55
C VAL A 4 6.78 4.88 1.85
N ALA A 5 5.80 4.90 2.73
CA ALA A 5 5.80 4.09 3.95
C ALA A 5 4.97 2.82 3.72
N ILE A 6 5.54 1.65 4.03
CA ILE A 6 4.86 0.36 3.99
C ILE A 6 4.69 -0.11 5.43
N VAL A 7 3.48 -0.01 5.96
CA VAL A 7 3.17 -0.43 7.33
C VAL A 7 2.44 -1.78 7.31
N TYR A 8 2.92 -2.74 8.10
CA TYR A 8 2.38 -4.10 8.03
C TYR A 8 2.39 -4.85 9.36
N HIS A 9 1.47 -5.82 9.48
CA HIS A 9 1.50 -6.88 10.49
C HIS A 9 1.72 -8.23 9.85
N SER A 10 2.40 -9.13 10.55
CA SER A 10 2.60 -10.51 10.11
C SER A 10 2.69 -11.49 11.29
N GLY A 11 1.61 -12.27 11.52
CA GLY A 11 1.59 -13.23 12.63
C GLY A 11 2.47 -14.46 12.41
N PHE A 12 2.63 -14.92 11.16
CA PHE A 12 3.36 -16.15 10.80
C PHE A 12 4.47 -15.91 9.77
N GLY A 13 4.87 -14.68 9.52
CA GLY A 13 5.92 -14.35 8.55
C GLY A 13 5.46 -14.19 7.10
N HIS A 14 4.35 -14.79 6.69
CA HIS A 14 3.89 -14.79 5.28
C HIS A 14 3.57 -13.39 4.76
N THR A 15 2.87 -12.57 5.54
CA THR A 15 2.58 -11.18 5.17
C THR A 15 3.85 -10.32 5.18
N LYS A 16 4.84 -10.64 6.02
CA LYS A 16 6.15 -9.98 6.00
C LYS A 16 6.85 -10.17 4.66
N VAL A 17 6.87 -11.40 4.13
CA VAL A 17 7.45 -11.69 2.79
C VAL A 17 6.76 -10.88 1.70
N GLN A 18 5.43 -10.75 1.79
CA GLN A 18 4.67 -9.91 0.87
C GLN A 18 5.02 -8.41 1.03
N ALA A 19 5.14 -7.92 2.28
CA ALA A 19 5.52 -6.54 2.59
C ALA A 19 6.93 -6.19 2.08
N GLU A 20 7.87 -7.12 2.22
CA GLU A 20 9.22 -7.00 1.68
C GLU A 20 9.22 -6.93 0.14
N ALA A 21 8.31 -7.65 -0.52
CA ALA A 21 8.14 -7.56 -1.97
C ALA A 21 7.59 -6.18 -2.38
N VAL A 22 6.58 -5.64 -1.69
CA VAL A 22 6.08 -4.28 -1.90
C VAL A 22 7.22 -3.26 -1.72
N HIS A 23 8.00 -3.39 -0.66
CA HIS A 23 9.13 -2.53 -0.40
C HIS A 23 10.19 -2.60 -1.51
N ARG A 24 10.55 -3.79 -1.97
CA ARG A 24 11.49 -3.94 -3.10
C ARG A 24 10.99 -3.25 -4.36
N GLY A 25 9.69 -3.39 -4.67
CA GLY A 25 9.08 -2.73 -5.83
C GLY A 25 9.16 -1.20 -5.74
N ALA A 26 8.84 -0.64 -4.58
CA ALA A 26 8.91 0.80 -4.35
C ALA A 26 10.35 1.32 -4.40
N SER A 27 11.30 0.61 -3.79
CA SER A 27 12.72 1.01 -3.70
C SER A 27 13.45 0.98 -5.05
N ARG A 28 12.95 0.23 -6.04
CA ARG A 28 13.52 0.21 -7.41
C ARG A 28 13.17 1.45 -8.24
N VAL A 29 12.22 2.25 -7.78
CA VAL A 29 11.81 3.46 -8.51
C VAL A 29 12.78 4.60 -8.19
N LYS A 30 13.42 5.14 -9.20
CA LYS A 30 14.37 6.26 -9.04
C LYS A 30 13.69 7.46 -8.38
N ASN A 31 14.39 8.14 -7.48
CA ASN A 31 13.89 9.29 -6.71
C ASN A 31 12.73 8.95 -5.74
N VAL A 32 12.66 7.71 -5.28
CA VAL A 32 11.76 7.27 -4.20
C VAL A 32 12.60 6.77 -3.03
N GLU A 33 12.20 7.16 -1.84
CA GLU A 33 12.64 6.61 -0.55
C GLU A 33 11.50 5.75 -0.01
N ALA A 34 11.72 4.46 0.20
CA ALA A 34 10.75 3.55 0.76
C ALA A 34 11.19 3.08 2.14
N VAL A 35 10.26 3.05 3.10
CA VAL A 35 10.50 2.53 4.45
C VAL A 35 9.52 1.41 4.76
N LEU A 36 10.02 0.33 5.36
CA LEU A 36 9.23 -0.82 5.79
C LEU A 36 9.05 -0.76 7.30
N ILE A 37 7.81 -0.73 7.77
CA ILE A 37 7.45 -0.48 9.17
C ILE A 37 6.60 -1.64 9.68
N PRO A 38 7.14 -2.56 10.48
CA PRO A 38 6.30 -3.50 11.23
C PRO A 38 5.45 -2.72 12.25
N ILE A 39 4.19 -3.13 12.43
CA ILE A 39 3.28 -2.38 13.32
C ILE A 39 3.75 -2.37 14.77
N GLU A 40 4.57 -3.30 15.19
CA GLU A 40 5.17 -3.35 16.51
C GLU A 40 6.07 -2.13 16.79
N GLU A 41 6.49 -1.44 15.74
CA GLU A 41 7.40 -0.29 15.78
C GLU A 41 6.72 1.04 15.36
N TYR A 42 5.42 1.05 15.06
CA TYR A 42 4.77 2.25 14.50
C TYR A 42 4.90 3.49 15.41
N GLU A 43 4.96 3.30 16.73
CA GLU A 43 5.05 4.42 17.68
C GLU A 43 6.33 5.23 17.49
N THR A 44 7.43 4.59 17.10
CA THR A 44 8.70 5.26 16.79
C THR A 44 8.77 5.78 15.36
N HIS A 45 7.81 5.42 14.51
CA HIS A 45 7.78 5.76 13.08
C HIS A 45 6.67 6.75 12.69
N TRP A 46 6.00 7.38 13.65
CA TRP A 46 4.95 8.35 13.34
C TRP A 46 5.41 9.47 12.41
N GLU A 47 6.63 9.98 12.61
CA GLU A 47 7.18 11.02 11.73
C GLU A 47 7.36 10.53 10.29
N ALA A 48 7.80 9.29 10.10
CA ALA A 48 7.95 8.69 8.78
C ALA A 48 6.60 8.56 8.07
N LEU A 49 5.55 8.12 8.79
CA LEU A 49 4.18 8.03 8.27
C LEU A 49 3.60 9.42 7.94
N ASP A 50 3.80 10.39 8.83
CA ASP A 50 3.30 11.76 8.64
C ASP A 50 4.01 12.49 7.49
N ARG A 51 5.26 12.15 7.18
CA ARG A 51 6.03 12.71 6.05
C ARG A 51 5.94 11.93 4.74
N ALA A 52 5.30 10.76 4.75
CA ALA A 52 5.13 9.96 3.54
C ALA A 52 4.20 10.65 2.54
N ASP A 53 4.51 10.54 1.25
CA ASP A 53 3.63 10.92 0.15
C ASP A 53 2.61 9.80 -0.14
N ALA A 54 2.96 8.54 0.20
CA ALA A 54 2.09 7.38 0.09
C ALA A 54 2.26 6.44 1.29
N ILE A 55 1.16 5.85 1.76
CA ILE A 55 1.13 4.83 2.81
C ILE A 55 0.52 3.55 2.25
N VAL A 56 1.28 2.46 2.27
CA VAL A 56 0.80 1.13 1.84
C VAL A 56 0.55 0.29 3.09
N MET A 57 -0.67 -0.18 3.24
CA MET A 57 -1.15 -0.93 4.40
C MET A 57 -1.17 -2.43 4.11
N GLY A 58 -0.63 -3.24 5.02
CA GLY A 58 -0.60 -4.69 4.85
C GLY A 58 -0.90 -5.47 6.13
N ALA A 59 -1.85 -6.40 6.06
CA ALA A 59 -2.13 -7.31 7.16
C ALA A 59 -2.62 -8.66 6.65
N PRO A 60 -2.46 -9.75 7.42
CA PRO A 60 -3.14 -10.98 7.10
C PRO A 60 -4.65 -10.81 7.26
N THR A 61 -5.42 -11.51 6.44
CA THR A 61 -6.86 -11.64 6.64
C THR A 61 -7.13 -12.75 7.66
N TYR A 62 -7.52 -12.36 8.85
CA TYR A 62 -7.94 -13.24 9.94
C TYR A 62 -9.43 -13.03 10.22
N MET A 63 -10.22 -14.11 10.27
CA MET A 63 -11.66 -14.04 10.52
C MET A 63 -12.35 -12.97 9.66
N ALA A 64 -12.06 -13.01 8.35
CA ALA A 64 -12.62 -12.15 7.30
C ALA A 64 -12.19 -10.67 7.33
N GLY A 65 -11.26 -10.24 8.17
CA GLY A 65 -10.81 -8.86 8.27
C GLY A 65 -9.31 -8.74 8.53
N ALA A 66 -8.81 -7.52 8.65
CA ALA A 66 -7.44 -7.28 9.09
C ALA A 66 -7.24 -7.82 10.51
N SER A 67 -6.03 -8.31 10.79
CA SER A 67 -5.67 -8.78 12.14
C SER A 67 -5.97 -7.74 13.22
N ALA A 68 -6.29 -8.20 14.43
CA ALA A 68 -6.60 -7.32 15.56
C ALA A 68 -5.47 -6.33 15.86
N GLN A 69 -4.21 -6.77 15.74
CA GLN A 69 -3.03 -5.93 15.94
C GLN A 69 -2.99 -4.79 14.91
N PHE A 70 -3.28 -5.08 13.64
CA PHE A 70 -3.32 -4.04 12.62
C PHE A 70 -4.51 -3.10 12.84
N LYS A 71 -5.66 -3.61 13.30
CA LYS A 71 -6.82 -2.76 13.65
C LYS A 71 -6.49 -1.80 14.80
N ALA A 72 -5.73 -2.27 15.81
CA ALA A 72 -5.28 -1.39 16.89
C ALA A 72 -4.39 -0.24 16.38
N PHE A 73 -3.50 -0.51 15.42
CA PHE A 73 -2.74 0.55 14.74
C PHE A 73 -3.68 1.53 14.02
N LEU A 74 -4.69 1.06 13.29
CA LEU A 74 -5.65 1.94 12.63
C LEU A 74 -6.37 2.85 13.65
N ASP A 75 -6.77 2.32 14.80
CA ASP A 75 -7.41 3.09 15.87
C ASP A 75 -6.46 4.13 16.50
N ALA A 76 -5.18 3.80 16.62
CA ALA A 76 -4.16 4.72 17.13
C ALA A 76 -3.92 5.95 16.23
N THR A 77 -4.42 5.94 14.98
CA THR A 77 -4.31 7.09 14.07
C THR A 77 -5.36 8.19 14.31
N SER A 78 -6.25 8.03 15.29
CA SER A 78 -7.41 8.93 15.53
C SER A 78 -7.05 10.42 15.64
N SER A 79 -5.94 10.75 16.32
CA SER A 79 -5.47 12.14 16.40
C SER A 79 -5.04 12.70 15.05
N ARG A 80 -4.38 11.87 14.21
CA ARG A 80 -3.96 12.24 12.86
C ARG A 80 -5.15 12.46 11.94
N TRP A 81 -6.20 11.64 12.12
CA TRP A 81 -7.47 11.84 11.43
C TRP A 81 -8.12 13.18 11.84
N ALA A 82 -8.22 13.48 13.12
CA ALA A 82 -8.82 14.72 13.60
C ALA A 82 -8.07 15.97 13.10
N GLU A 83 -6.76 15.88 12.97
CA GLU A 83 -5.89 16.94 12.45
C GLU A 83 -5.73 16.92 10.91
N GLN A 84 -6.37 15.97 10.23
CA GLN A 84 -6.29 15.78 8.76
C GLN A 84 -4.86 15.66 8.22
N ARG A 85 -3.93 15.11 9.01
CA ARG A 85 -2.50 15.03 8.66
C ARG A 85 -2.22 14.16 7.42
N TRP A 86 -3.10 13.19 7.13
CA TRP A 86 -2.92 12.28 6.01
C TRP A 86 -3.80 12.61 4.80
N LYS A 87 -4.56 13.71 4.87
CA LYS A 87 -5.34 14.20 3.75
C LYS A 87 -4.46 14.39 2.50
N ASP A 88 -4.99 13.96 1.36
CA ASP A 88 -4.36 14.03 0.04
C ASP A 88 -3.09 13.17 -0.14
N LYS A 89 -2.70 12.35 0.85
CA LYS A 89 -1.69 11.31 0.64
C LYS A 89 -2.25 10.17 -0.20
N LEU A 90 -1.38 9.47 -0.92
CA LEU A 90 -1.76 8.24 -1.60
C LEU A 90 -1.86 7.08 -0.60
N ALA A 91 -2.80 6.16 -0.83
CA ALA A 91 -2.97 4.94 -0.05
C ALA A 91 -3.09 3.73 -0.96
N ALA A 92 -2.62 2.58 -0.51
CA ALA A 92 -2.80 1.29 -1.17
C ALA A 92 -2.83 0.17 -0.12
N GLY A 93 -3.19 -1.05 -0.53
CA GLY A 93 -3.24 -2.16 0.40
C GLY A 93 -2.82 -3.50 -0.19
N PHE A 94 -2.36 -4.38 0.70
CA PHE A 94 -2.09 -5.78 0.38
C PHE A 94 -2.50 -6.67 1.56
N THR A 95 -2.81 -7.92 1.26
CA THR A 95 -3.21 -8.89 2.27
C THR A 95 -2.89 -10.32 1.86
N ASN A 96 -2.78 -11.20 2.85
CA ASN A 96 -2.50 -12.61 2.69
C ASN A 96 -3.48 -13.46 3.52
N SER A 97 -3.83 -14.63 3.02
CA SER A 97 -4.57 -15.66 3.78
C SER A 97 -4.24 -17.04 3.27
N ALA A 98 -4.59 -18.09 4.03
CA ALA A 98 -4.36 -19.48 3.64
C ALA A 98 -5.31 -19.93 2.51
N GLY A 99 -6.56 -19.51 2.53
CA GLY A 99 -7.53 -19.83 1.48
C GLY A 99 -7.31 -19.00 0.21
N HIS A 100 -7.64 -19.55 -0.97
CA HIS A 100 -7.53 -18.84 -2.24
C HIS A 100 -8.40 -17.57 -2.26
N ASN A 101 -9.66 -17.66 -1.86
CA ASN A 101 -10.53 -16.49 -1.65
C ASN A 101 -10.21 -15.86 -0.28
N GLY A 102 -10.50 -16.59 0.81
CA GLY A 102 -10.20 -16.23 2.20
C GLY A 102 -10.73 -14.87 2.64
N ASP A 103 -11.76 -14.34 1.96
CA ASP A 103 -12.36 -13.03 2.20
C ASP A 103 -11.34 -11.86 2.18
N LYS A 104 -10.25 -12.05 1.44
CA LYS A 104 -9.18 -11.04 1.30
C LYS A 104 -9.68 -9.68 0.81
N LEU A 105 -10.71 -9.69 -0.02
CA LEU A 105 -11.32 -8.45 -0.49
C LEU A 105 -11.83 -7.59 0.67
N ASN A 106 -12.43 -8.21 1.69
CA ASN A 106 -12.95 -7.46 2.83
C ASN A 106 -11.86 -6.73 3.61
N THR A 107 -10.69 -7.34 3.79
CA THR A 107 -9.53 -6.65 4.38
C THR A 107 -9.09 -5.44 3.55
N LEU A 108 -9.03 -5.56 2.23
CA LEU A 108 -8.68 -4.45 1.35
C LEU A 108 -9.76 -3.36 1.34
N GLN A 109 -11.04 -3.72 1.43
CA GLN A 109 -12.14 -2.75 1.59
C GLN A 109 -12.05 -2.00 2.93
N GLN A 110 -11.69 -2.68 4.00
CA GLN A 110 -11.44 -2.04 5.30
C GLN A 110 -10.33 -1.00 5.20
N PHE A 111 -9.22 -1.31 4.54
CA PHE A 111 -8.13 -0.36 4.32
C PHE A 111 -8.55 0.80 3.42
N ASN A 112 -9.31 0.53 2.37
CA ASN A 112 -9.82 1.57 1.48
C ASN A 112 -10.76 2.53 2.22
N LEU A 113 -11.72 2.01 2.99
CA LEU A 113 -12.63 2.86 3.79
C LEU A 113 -11.87 3.67 4.85
N PHE A 114 -10.87 3.08 5.50
CA PHE A 114 -9.97 3.79 6.40
C PHE A 114 -9.23 4.93 5.69
N ALA A 115 -8.68 4.67 4.51
CA ALA A 115 -8.00 5.69 3.71
C ALA A 115 -8.97 6.83 3.33
N MET A 116 -10.22 6.51 2.93
CA MET A 116 -11.25 7.51 2.63
C MET A 116 -11.58 8.36 3.86
N GLN A 117 -11.68 7.76 5.04
CA GLN A 117 -11.92 8.48 6.29
C GLN A 117 -10.79 9.49 6.60
N HIS A 118 -9.54 9.16 6.29
CA HIS A 118 -8.39 10.05 6.39
C HIS A 118 -8.27 11.07 5.23
N GLY A 119 -9.18 11.06 4.25
CA GLY A 119 -9.11 11.93 3.08
C GLY A 119 -7.98 11.57 2.11
N MET A 120 -7.50 10.32 2.14
CA MET A 120 -6.44 9.84 1.26
C MET A 120 -6.99 9.43 -0.12
N ILE A 121 -6.09 9.26 -1.09
CA ILE A 121 -6.42 8.86 -2.46
C ILE A 121 -5.96 7.43 -2.68
N TRP A 122 -6.86 6.53 -3.04
CA TRP A 122 -6.55 5.11 -3.20
C TRP A 122 -5.93 4.77 -4.55
N VAL A 123 -4.85 3.99 -4.51
CA VAL A 123 -4.15 3.43 -5.67
C VAL A 123 -4.40 1.92 -5.72
N GLY A 124 -5.22 1.47 -6.66
CA GLY A 124 -5.48 0.05 -6.90
C GLY A 124 -4.32 -0.65 -7.60
N LEU A 125 -4.42 -1.99 -7.74
CA LEU A 125 -3.34 -2.84 -8.26
C LEU A 125 -2.96 -2.53 -9.72
N GLY A 126 -3.94 -2.24 -10.59
CA GLY A 126 -3.71 -1.84 -11.98
C GLY A 126 -3.18 -2.97 -12.88
N LEU A 127 -3.47 -4.22 -12.55
CA LEU A 127 -3.20 -5.41 -13.36
C LEU A 127 -4.52 -6.04 -13.82
N LEU A 128 -4.52 -6.60 -15.00
CA LEU A 128 -5.55 -7.56 -15.41
C LEU A 128 -5.45 -8.83 -14.56
N PRO A 129 -6.54 -9.62 -14.43
CA PRO A 129 -6.47 -10.88 -13.71
C PRO A 129 -5.56 -11.87 -14.45
N GLY A 130 -4.67 -12.53 -13.72
CA GLY A 130 -3.94 -13.69 -14.21
C GLY A 130 -4.74 -14.99 -14.02
N ASN A 131 -4.30 -16.07 -14.62
CA ASN A 131 -4.89 -17.42 -14.45
C ASN A 131 -6.42 -17.46 -14.62
N HIS A 132 -6.97 -16.68 -15.56
CA HIS A 132 -8.42 -16.55 -15.78
C HIS A 132 -8.90 -17.09 -17.13
N THR A 133 -8.02 -17.71 -17.89
CA THR A 133 -8.33 -18.37 -19.15
C THR A 133 -7.77 -19.79 -19.16
N SER A 134 -8.18 -20.63 -20.12
CA SER A 134 -7.63 -21.98 -20.29
C SER A 134 -6.13 -22.01 -20.61
N GLN A 135 -5.55 -20.87 -20.97
CA GLN A 135 -4.11 -20.70 -21.22
C GLN A 135 -3.40 -20.01 -20.06
N GLY A 136 -4.12 -19.65 -18.98
CA GLY A 136 -3.56 -19.04 -17.80
C GLY A 136 -2.80 -20.01 -16.91
N SER A 137 -2.00 -19.48 -16.01
CA SER A 137 -1.14 -20.25 -15.12
C SER A 137 -1.20 -19.71 -13.67
N PRO A 138 -1.04 -20.58 -12.66
CA PRO A 138 -0.80 -20.14 -11.28
C PRO A 138 0.44 -19.24 -11.12
N GLU A 139 1.34 -19.23 -12.10
CA GLU A 139 2.54 -18.38 -12.11
C GLU A 139 2.27 -16.96 -12.66
N ASP A 140 1.07 -16.69 -13.17
CA ASP A 140 0.72 -15.39 -13.70
C ASP A 140 0.66 -14.32 -12.58
N LEU A 141 1.01 -13.08 -12.94
CA LEU A 141 0.77 -11.94 -12.06
C LEU A 141 -0.73 -11.79 -11.79
N ASN A 142 -1.08 -11.38 -10.58
CA ASN A 142 -2.47 -11.22 -10.16
C ASN A 142 -3.32 -12.48 -10.37
N ARG A 143 -2.73 -13.68 -10.13
CA ARG A 143 -3.43 -14.97 -10.28
C ARG A 143 -4.68 -15.11 -9.41
N LEU A 144 -4.81 -14.29 -8.36
CA LEU A 144 -5.98 -14.25 -7.47
C LEU A 144 -7.01 -13.19 -7.89
N ALA A 145 -6.79 -12.51 -9.02
CA ALA A 145 -7.70 -11.54 -9.62
C ALA A 145 -8.15 -10.41 -8.67
N GLY A 146 -7.23 -9.90 -7.82
CA GLY A 146 -7.48 -8.73 -6.98
C GLY A 146 -7.31 -7.43 -7.77
N PHE A 147 -8.22 -6.46 -7.62
CA PHE A 147 -8.11 -5.14 -8.26
C PHE A 147 -7.86 -4.03 -7.25
N LEU A 148 -8.43 -4.15 -6.06
CA LEU A 148 -8.34 -3.13 -5.03
C LEU A 148 -6.92 -3.05 -4.44
N GLY A 149 -6.20 -4.18 -4.38
CA GLY A 149 -4.83 -4.26 -3.89
C GLY A 149 -4.20 -5.62 -4.18
N ALA A 150 -2.98 -5.85 -3.72
CA ALA A 150 -2.29 -7.11 -3.92
C ALA A 150 -2.77 -8.17 -2.92
N MET A 151 -3.28 -9.28 -3.42
CA MET A 151 -3.65 -10.45 -2.64
C MET A 151 -2.59 -11.54 -2.76
N ALA A 152 -2.32 -12.25 -1.68
CA ALA A 152 -1.45 -13.43 -1.68
C ALA A 152 -2.13 -14.61 -0.99
N GLN A 153 -1.74 -15.81 -1.36
CA GLN A 153 -2.19 -17.06 -0.73
C GLN A 153 -0.98 -17.82 -0.20
N SER A 154 -1.05 -18.27 1.03
CA SER A 154 0.02 -19.02 1.68
C SER A 154 -0.57 -20.23 2.39
N ASN A 155 -0.10 -21.44 2.03
CA ASN A 155 -0.49 -22.62 2.78
C ASN A 155 -0.12 -22.47 4.26
N ALA A 156 -1.06 -22.77 5.15
CA ALA A 156 -0.91 -22.49 6.58
C ALA A 156 0.19 -23.33 7.26
N ASP A 157 0.51 -24.48 6.69
CA ASP A 157 1.49 -25.46 7.17
C ASP A 157 2.88 -25.29 6.54
N GLN A 158 3.08 -24.27 5.70
CA GLN A 158 4.36 -24.01 5.05
C GLN A 158 5.07 -22.79 5.67
N PRO A 159 6.40 -22.82 5.75
CA PRO A 159 7.17 -21.69 6.29
C PRO A 159 7.25 -20.53 5.30
N ALA A 160 7.57 -19.34 5.81
CA ALA A 160 7.59 -18.08 5.04
C ALA A 160 8.62 -18.05 3.90
N GLU A 161 9.63 -18.92 3.93
CA GLU A 161 10.62 -19.07 2.85
C GLU A 161 9.97 -19.62 1.57
N LEU A 162 8.97 -20.48 1.72
CA LEU A 162 8.27 -21.14 0.61
C LEU A 162 7.04 -20.34 0.15
N VAL A 163 6.31 -19.73 1.07
CA VAL A 163 5.05 -19.04 0.78
C VAL A 163 5.04 -17.57 1.27
N PRO A 164 4.28 -16.69 0.61
CA PRO A 164 3.48 -16.90 -0.60
C PRO A 164 4.35 -17.23 -1.84
N PRO A 165 3.75 -17.82 -2.90
CA PRO A 165 4.49 -18.24 -4.09
C PRO A 165 5.09 -17.04 -4.86
N PRO A 166 6.05 -17.29 -5.78
CA PRO A 166 6.73 -16.24 -6.55
C PRO A 166 5.78 -15.31 -7.30
N SER A 167 4.69 -15.81 -7.87
CA SER A 167 3.69 -15.01 -8.59
C SER A 167 3.00 -13.99 -7.70
N ASP A 168 2.65 -14.36 -6.45
CA ASP A 168 2.05 -13.45 -5.48
C ASP A 168 3.06 -12.42 -4.97
N ARG A 169 4.33 -12.84 -4.75
CA ARG A 169 5.43 -11.92 -4.40
C ARG A 169 5.68 -10.91 -5.53
N ALA A 170 5.68 -11.35 -6.79
CA ALA A 170 5.84 -10.47 -7.94
C ALA A 170 4.66 -9.50 -8.10
N THR A 171 3.43 -9.94 -7.81
CA THR A 171 2.24 -9.10 -7.77
C THR A 171 2.36 -8.00 -6.69
N ALA A 172 2.86 -8.36 -5.51
CA ALA A 172 3.11 -7.40 -4.44
C ALA A 172 4.23 -6.40 -4.80
N GLU A 173 5.29 -6.87 -5.45
CA GLU A 173 6.37 -6.01 -5.95
C GLU A 173 5.86 -5.02 -7.02
N HIS A 174 4.97 -5.47 -7.92
CA HIS A 174 4.28 -4.59 -8.87
C HIS A 174 3.47 -3.49 -8.16
N LEU A 175 2.72 -3.83 -7.10
CA LEU A 175 1.97 -2.84 -6.32
C LEU A 175 2.91 -1.77 -5.75
N GLY A 176 4.02 -2.18 -5.14
CA GLY A 176 5.00 -1.25 -4.57
C GLY A 176 5.58 -0.29 -5.61
N LYS A 177 5.99 -0.82 -6.78
CA LYS A 177 6.45 -0.01 -7.91
C LYS A 177 5.37 0.98 -8.37
N ARG A 178 4.13 0.51 -8.57
CA ARG A 178 3.02 1.35 -9.03
C ARG A 178 2.72 2.50 -8.07
N VAL A 179 2.68 2.24 -6.77
CA VAL A 179 2.45 3.27 -5.75
C VAL A 179 3.58 4.30 -5.74
N ALA A 180 4.82 3.86 -5.84
CA ALA A 180 5.97 4.75 -5.90
C ALA A 180 5.97 5.66 -7.14
N GLU A 181 5.63 5.12 -8.31
CA GLU A 181 5.47 5.88 -9.54
C GLU A 181 4.30 6.89 -9.44
N ALA A 182 3.18 6.49 -8.82
CA ALA A 182 2.06 7.38 -8.57
C ALA A 182 2.44 8.51 -7.60
N ALA A 183 3.18 8.23 -6.53
CA ALA A 183 3.64 9.22 -5.57
C ALA A 183 4.56 10.27 -6.23
N LEU A 184 5.46 9.85 -7.12
CA LEU A 184 6.28 10.78 -7.90
C LEU A 184 5.44 11.70 -8.77
N LYS A 185 4.48 11.15 -9.52
CA LYS A 185 3.59 11.92 -10.42
C LYS A 185 2.73 12.91 -9.63
N TRP A 186 2.15 12.45 -8.50
CA TRP A 186 1.31 13.28 -7.64
C TRP A 186 2.09 14.47 -7.09
N ARG A 187 3.27 14.21 -6.52
CA ARG A 187 4.16 15.25 -5.99
C ARG A 187 4.61 16.26 -7.05
N THR A 188 4.95 15.80 -8.26
CA THR A 188 5.40 16.67 -9.35
C THR A 188 4.27 17.54 -9.87
N GLY A 189 3.05 16.99 -10.01
CA GLY A 189 1.86 17.75 -10.43
C GLY A 189 1.49 18.83 -9.42
N THR A 190 1.55 18.53 -8.14
CA THR A 190 1.29 19.50 -7.06
C THR A 190 2.32 20.66 -7.10
N GLN A 191 3.60 20.37 -7.27
CA GLN A 191 4.65 21.42 -7.37
C GLN A 191 4.49 22.32 -8.61
N ALA A 192 4.08 21.77 -9.75
CA ALA A 192 3.85 22.51 -10.97
C ALA A 192 2.69 23.52 -10.84
N GLN A 193 1.59 23.14 -10.18
CA GLN A 193 0.44 24.02 -9.94
C GLN A 193 0.79 25.20 -9.01
N TRP A 194 1.50 24.93 -7.91
CA TRP A 194 1.93 26.00 -6.99
C TRP A 194 2.93 26.98 -7.65
N GLY A 195 3.80 26.50 -8.54
CA GLY A 195 4.73 27.34 -9.29
C GLY A 195 4.03 28.30 -10.27
N GLN A 196 2.93 27.87 -10.90
CA GLN A 196 2.12 28.71 -11.79
C GLN A 196 1.33 29.79 -11.02
N HIS A 197 0.71 29.46 -9.89
CA HIS A 197 0.01 30.46 -9.06
C HIS A 197 0.95 31.51 -8.47
N ALA A 198 2.20 31.16 -8.14
CA ALA A 198 3.20 32.11 -7.66
C ALA A 198 3.69 33.09 -8.73
N SER A 199 3.60 32.73 -10.02
CA SER A 199 3.93 33.61 -11.14
C SER A 199 2.79 34.57 -11.50
N ASP A 200 1.54 34.13 -11.39
CA ASP A 200 0.36 34.94 -11.70
C ASP A 200 0.07 36.04 -10.68
N THR A 201 0.51 35.87 -9.42
CA THR A 201 0.37 36.92 -8.38
C THR A 201 1.41 38.02 -8.47
N ARG A 202 2.42 37.97 -9.37
CA ARG A 202 3.44 38.99 -9.55
C ARG A 202 3.15 39.99 -10.67
N VAL A 203 2.04 39.85 -11.39
CA VAL A 203 1.63 40.78 -12.43
C VAL A 203 0.47 41.63 -11.94
N GLY A 204 0.70 42.58 -11.07
CA GLY A 204 -0.38 43.46 -10.58
C GLY A 204 0.02 44.46 -9.51
N VAL A 205 1.25 45.03 -9.58
CA VAL A 205 1.55 46.27 -8.87
C VAL A 205 2.49 47.09 -9.77
N GLY A 206 1.87 47.84 -10.64
CA GLY A 206 2.59 48.79 -11.51
C GLY A 206 1.63 49.78 -12.14
N ALA A 207 1.54 50.95 -11.54
CA ALA A 207 1.09 52.26 -11.91
C ALA A 207 0.00 52.87 -11.06
#